data_cb21561d89164609fcaba3c5e85b6f8a
#
_entry.id   cb21561d89164609fcaba3c5e85b6f8a
#
_cell.length_a   1.000
_cell.length_b   1.000
_cell.length_c   1.000
_cell.angle_alpha   90.00
_cell.angle_beta   90.00
_cell.angle_gamma   90.00
#
_symmetry.space_group_name_H-M   'P 1'
#
loop_
_entity.id
_entity.type
_entity.pdbx_description
1 polymer ?
#
loop_
_entity_poly.entity_id
_entity_poly.type
_entity_poly.pdbx_seq_one_letter_code
_entity_poly.pdbx_strand_id
1 'polypeptide(L)'
;DRRQRQMCIRDRVTIVYPIPYCKHVYWIDEETGEISGGRKSPLKGSPYLAFKELYRIKAYLQDPNLRIRLTFLNMEEYKLLNGWSRDKKRGSSRYDRIPVSIEGEMEFTCTQDYVQLIPYDLPEPFTSAQLGKAVHIRKEQAGIVCNILHDLGVMKREGKKGNAYLYRVVEV
;
A
#
# COMPACT_ATOMS: atom_id res chain seq x y z
N ASP A 1 -33.92 11.48 10.19
CA ASP A 1 -32.73 12.24 10.66
C ASP A 1 -31.55 11.29 10.81
N ARG A 2 -30.85 11.06 9.68
CA ARG A 2 -29.64 10.23 9.66
C ARG A 2 -28.48 11.12 10.10
N ARG A 3 -28.41 11.49 11.34
CA ARG A 3 -27.16 11.95 11.95
C ARG A 3 -26.26 10.72 12.04
N GLN A 4 -25.43 10.61 11.04
CA GLN A 4 -24.30 9.71 11.03
C GLN A 4 -23.51 9.99 12.32
N ARG A 5 -23.62 9.07 13.29
CA ARG A 5 -22.81 9.14 14.50
C ARG A 5 -21.35 9.10 14.02
N GLN A 6 -20.70 10.23 14.04
CA GLN A 6 -19.25 10.25 13.95
C GLN A 6 -18.75 9.40 15.12
N MET A 7 -18.30 8.21 14.81
CA MET A 7 -17.60 7.38 15.78
C MET A 7 -16.28 8.11 16.07
N CYS A 8 -16.28 8.91 17.13
CA CYS A 8 -15.03 9.42 17.67
C CYS A 8 -14.23 8.23 18.18
N ILE A 9 -13.03 8.06 17.70
CA ILE A 9 -12.08 7.08 18.21
C ILE A 9 -11.68 7.61 19.61
N ARG A 10 -12.29 7.08 20.66
CA ARG A 10 -12.02 7.48 22.05
C ARG A 10 -10.76 6.83 22.60
N ASP A 11 -10.51 5.59 22.18
CA ASP A 11 -9.36 4.80 22.58
C ASP A 11 -8.33 4.74 21.47
N ARG A 12 -7.10 4.37 21.80
CA ARG A 12 -6.06 4.17 20.79
C ARG A 12 -6.37 2.95 19.93
N VAL A 13 -6.48 3.16 18.62
CA VAL A 13 -6.69 2.10 17.64
C VAL A 13 -5.49 2.01 16.71
N THR A 14 -4.97 0.82 16.54
CA THR A 14 -3.93 0.55 15.52
C THR A 14 -4.53 -0.31 14.42
N ILE A 15 -4.54 0.22 13.19
CA ILE A 15 -4.87 -0.56 12.00
C ILE A 15 -3.59 -1.17 11.46
N VAL A 16 -3.52 -2.50 11.49
CA VAL A 16 -2.40 -3.25 10.91
C VAL A 16 -2.76 -3.63 9.47
N TYR A 17 -1.92 -3.22 8.52
CA TYR A 17 -2.10 -3.56 7.11
C TYR A 17 -0.97 -4.48 6.65
N PRO A 18 -1.27 -5.76 6.33
CA PRO A 18 -0.26 -6.71 5.88
C PRO A 18 0.11 -6.44 4.42
N ILE A 19 1.40 -6.31 4.14
CA ILE A 19 1.94 -6.12 2.80
C ILE A 19 2.76 -7.35 2.41
N PRO A 20 2.40 -8.09 1.36
CA PRO A 20 3.20 -9.19 0.84
C PRO A 20 4.54 -8.65 0.28
N TYR A 21 5.60 -8.66 1.09
CA TYR A 21 6.92 -8.15 0.68
C TYR A 21 7.59 -9.09 -0.32
N CYS A 22 7.65 -10.36 0.02
CA CYS A 22 8.15 -11.41 -0.86
C CYS A 22 7.16 -12.58 -0.88
N LYS A 23 6.92 -13.15 -2.06
CA LYS A 23 6.04 -14.31 -2.20
C LYS A 23 6.75 -15.43 -2.93
N HIS A 24 6.64 -16.66 -2.38
CA HIS A 24 6.92 -17.89 -3.09
C HIS A 24 5.61 -18.51 -3.56
N VAL A 25 5.53 -18.87 -4.83
CA VAL A 25 4.29 -19.38 -5.43
C VAL A 25 4.47 -20.86 -5.70
N TYR A 26 3.55 -21.64 -5.15
CA TYR A 26 3.43 -23.08 -5.32
C TYR A 26 2.15 -23.40 -6.10
N TRP A 27 2.16 -24.51 -6.83
CA TRP A 27 0.99 -25.00 -7.53
C TRP A 27 0.63 -26.37 -7.02
N ILE A 28 -0.64 -26.58 -6.75
CA ILE A 28 -1.25 -27.84 -6.35
C ILE A 28 -1.97 -28.41 -7.56
N ASP A 29 -1.63 -29.62 -7.96
CA ASP A 29 -2.39 -30.37 -8.95
C ASP A 29 -3.71 -30.80 -8.32
N GLU A 30 -4.85 -30.53 -8.99
CA GLU A 30 -6.17 -30.80 -8.42
C GLU A 30 -6.46 -32.31 -8.37
N GLU A 31 -5.91 -33.12 -9.31
CA GLU A 31 -6.18 -34.55 -9.40
C GLU A 31 -5.26 -35.37 -8.49
N THR A 32 -3.98 -35.03 -8.46
CA THR A 32 -2.98 -35.82 -7.70
C THR A 32 -2.70 -35.25 -6.30
N GLY A 33 -3.01 -33.98 -6.05
CA GLY A 33 -2.65 -33.28 -4.83
C GLY A 33 -1.16 -32.93 -4.74
N GLU A 34 -0.37 -33.22 -5.76
CA GLU A 34 1.06 -32.92 -5.76
C GLU A 34 1.33 -31.41 -5.77
N ILE A 35 2.29 -31.00 -4.93
CA ILE A 35 2.72 -29.60 -4.84
C ILE A 35 3.99 -29.42 -5.66
N SER A 36 3.94 -28.51 -6.61
CA SER A 36 5.07 -28.15 -7.45
C SER A 36 5.34 -26.65 -7.42
N GLY A 37 6.55 -26.24 -7.77
CA GLY A 37 6.92 -24.84 -7.92
C GLY A 37 7.88 -24.35 -6.84
N GLY A 38 7.46 -23.41 -5.99
CA GLY A 38 8.36 -22.68 -5.09
C GLY A 38 9.06 -21.50 -5.77
N ARG A 39 8.45 -20.95 -6.83
CA ARG A 39 9.01 -19.82 -7.58
C ARG A 39 8.80 -18.52 -6.84
N LYS A 40 9.88 -17.77 -6.62
CA LYS A 40 9.82 -16.42 -6.09
C LYS A 40 9.10 -15.48 -7.07
N SER A 41 8.10 -14.76 -6.57
CA SER A 41 7.41 -13.73 -7.35
C SER A 41 8.34 -12.53 -7.61
N PRO A 42 8.39 -12.00 -8.84
CA PRO A 42 9.18 -10.80 -9.13
C PRO A 42 8.61 -9.52 -8.46
N LEU A 43 7.34 -9.57 -8.03
CA LEU A 43 6.67 -8.43 -7.41
C LEU A 43 7.04 -8.37 -5.93
N LYS A 44 7.67 -7.26 -5.54
CA LYS A 44 7.88 -6.90 -4.13
C LYS A 44 6.76 -5.97 -3.66
N GLY A 45 6.30 -6.19 -2.45
CA GLY A 45 5.38 -5.28 -1.80
C GLY A 45 6.06 -3.96 -1.43
N SER A 46 5.30 -2.88 -1.50
CA SER A 46 5.75 -1.55 -1.10
C SER A 46 4.72 -0.89 -0.19
N PRO A 47 5.11 0.08 0.67
CA PRO A 47 4.19 0.76 1.58
C PRO A 47 3.03 1.43 0.83
N TYR A 48 3.24 1.83 -0.41
CA TYR A 48 2.23 2.51 -1.22
C TYR A 48 1.02 1.63 -1.57
N LEU A 49 1.12 0.30 -1.44
CA LEU A 49 -0.02 -0.60 -1.67
C LEU A 49 -1.18 -0.34 -0.70
N ALA A 50 -0.89 0.12 0.51
CA ALA A 50 -1.90 0.43 1.51
C ALA A 50 -2.72 1.69 1.15
N PHE A 51 -2.19 2.59 0.33
CA PHE A 51 -2.79 3.91 0.10
C PHE A 51 -4.16 3.87 -0.57
N LYS A 52 -4.46 2.83 -1.32
CA LYS A 52 -5.80 2.64 -1.89
C LYS A 52 -6.86 2.43 -0.79
N GLU A 53 -6.50 1.71 0.26
CA GLU A 53 -7.40 1.49 1.40
C GLU A 53 -7.37 2.70 2.35
N LEU A 54 -6.19 3.28 2.60
CA LEU A 54 -6.06 4.51 3.40
C LEU A 54 -6.87 5.67 2.81
N TYR A 55 -7.00 5.74 1.49
CA TYR A 55 -7.82 6.76 0.83
C TYR A 55 -9.30 6.69 1.26
N ARG A 56 -9.81 5.50 1.57
CA ARG A 56 -11.19 5.30 2.03
C ARG A 56 -11.43 5.84 3.43
N ILE A 57 -10.39 5.87 4.24
CA ILE A 57 -10.43 6.31 5.65
C ILE A 57 -9.66 7.61 5.85
N LYS A 58 -9.32 8.34 4.78
CA LYS A 58 -8.44 9.52 4.83
C LYS A 58 -8.93 10.60 5.80
N ALA A 59 -10.24 10.75 5.99
CA ALA A 59 -10.83 11.71 6.94
C ALA A 59 -10.44 11.44 8.40
N TYR A 60 -10.00 10.22 8.72
CA TYR A 60 -9.63 9.80 10.08
C TYR A 60 -8.12 9.72 10.29
N LEU A 61 -7.31 9.84 9.23
CA LEU A 61 -5.85 9.69 9.34
C LEU A 61 -5.16 10.79 10.17
N GLN A 62 -5.88 11.89 10.46
CA GLN A 62 -5.41 12.95 11.34
C GLN A 62 -5.83 12.77 12.81
N ASP A 63 -6.63 11.71 13.11
CA ASP A 63 -7.06 11.44 14.48
C ASP A 63 -5.86 11.00 15.33
N PRO A 64 -5.57 11.69 16.46
CA PRO A 64 -4.40 11.38 17.30
C PRO A 64 -4.46 10.01 17.97
N ASN A 65 -5.64 9.38 18.01
CA ASN A 65 -5.84 8.04 18.57
C ASN A 65 -5.71 6.93 17.50
N LEU A 66 -5.62 7.29 16.20
CA LEU A 66 -5.46 6.33 15.13
C LEU A 66 -3.97 6.17 14.78
N ARG A 67 -3.52 4.93 14.78
CA ARG A 67 -2.20 4.53 14.28
C ARG A 67 -2.34 3.60 13.10
N ILE A 68 -1.46 3.73 12.14
CA ILE A 68 -1.37 2.81 11.00
C ILE A 68 -0.05 2.08 11.09
N ARG A 69 -0.09 0.74 11.03
CA ARG A 69 1.10 -0.10 10.98
C ARG A 69 1.08 -0.93 9.70
N LEU A 70 2.08 -0.75 8.88
CA LEU A 70 2.31 -1.57 7.70
C LEU A 70 3.28 -2.68 8.06
N THR A 71 2.84 -3.93 7.97
CA THR A 71 3.67 -5.10 8.29
C THR A 71 4.06 -5.81 7.00
N PHE A 72 5.35 -5.85 6.71
CA PHE A 72 5.87 -6.50 5.50
C PHE A 72 6.09 -7.99 5.76
N LEU A 73 5.40 -8.83 4.99
CA LEU A 73 5.37 -10.27 5.20
C LEU A 73 6.03 -11.03 4.06
N ASN A 74 6.87 -12.00 4.40
CA ASN A 74 7.21 -13.07 3.48
C ASN A 74 6.09 -14.09 3.49
N MET A 75 5.63 -14.51 2.32
CA MET A 75 4.43 -15.33 2.16
C MET A 75 4.65 -16.48 1.19
N GLU A 76 3.99 -17.58 1.46
CA GLU A 76 3.75 -18.65 0.49
C GLU A 76 2.34 -18.48 -0.08
N GLU A 77 2.22 -18.50 -1.40
CA GLU A 77 0.95 -18.46 -2.11
C GLU A 77 0.75 -19.77 -2.85
N TYR A 78 -0.26 -20.52 -2.44
CA TYR A 78 -0.66 -21.77 -3.06
C TYR A 78 -1.74 -21.52 -4.10
N LYS A 79 -1.59 -22.13 -5.27
CA LYS A 79 -2.54 -22.04 -6.39
C LYS A 79 -2.96 -23.42 -6.83
N LEU A 80 -4.26 -23.61 -7.00
CA LEU A 80 -4.81 -24.85 -7.52
C LEU A 80 -4.81 -24.82 -9.05
N LEU A 81 -4.25 -25.86 -9.69
CA LEU A 81 -4.26 -26.04 -11.14
C LEU A 81 -5.59 -26.66 -11.58
N ASN A 82 -6.61 -25.83 -11.67
CA ASN A 82 -7.98 -26.27 -12.02
C ASN A 82 -8.47 -25.74 -13.38
N GLY A 83 -7.54 -25.36 -14.27
CA GLY A 83 -7.86 -24.87 -15.60
C GLY A 83 -8.48 -23.46 -15.62
N TRP A 84 -8.76 -22.86 -14.45
CA TRP A 84 -9.40 -21.56 -14.35
C TRP A 84 -8.42 -20.47 -13.88
N SER A 85 -8.37 -19.34 -14.56
CA SER A 85 -7.68 -18.16 -14.08
C SER A 85 -8.33 -16.87 -14.58
N ARG A 86 -8.28 -15.83 -13.77
CA ARG A 86 -8.84 -14.52 -14.12
C ARG A 86 -8.15 -13.88 -15.33
N ASP A 87 -6.86 -14.11 -15.50
CA ASP A 87 -6.01 -13.60 -16.57
C ASP A 87 -5.73 -14.62 -17.67
N LYS A 88 -6.39 -15.78 -17.61
CA LYS A 88 -6.24 -16.92 -18.53
C LYS A 88 -4.80 -17.44 -18.66
N LYS A 89 -3.91 -17.04 -17.75
CA LYS A 89 -2.54 -17.54 -17.70
C LYS A 89 -2.45 -18.71 -16.73
N ARG A 90 -1.87 -19.81 -17.15
CA ARG A 90 -1.66 -21.07 -16.39
C ARG A 90 -2.90 -21.77 -15.84
N GLY A 91 -4.12 -21.29 -16.07
CA GLY A 91 -5.32 -21.98 -15.63
C GLY A 91 -5.30 -22.37 -14.14
N SER A 92 -4.98 -21.41 -13.25
CA SER A 92 -4.88 -21.68 -11.81
C SER A 92 -5.63 -20.62 -10.99
N SER A 93 -6.38 -21.07 -10.00
CA SER A 93 -7.04 -20.22 -9.01
C SER A 93 -6.19 -20.12 -7.74
N ARG A 94 -6.43 -19.07 -6.95
CA ARG A 94 -5.79 -18.95 -5.64
C ARG A 94 -6.45 -19.95 -4.69
N TYR A 95 -5.61 -20.74 -4.00
CA TYR A 95 -6.04 -21.68 -2.97
C TYR A 95 -5.82 -21.08 -1.59
N ASP A 96 -4.57 -20.76 -1.23
CA ASP A 96 -4.25 -20.24 0.08
C ASP A 96 -3.07 -19.26 0.07
N ARG A 97 -2.90 -18.52 1.16
CA ARG A 97 -1.76 -17.63 1.44
C ARG A 97 -1.34 -17.78 2.87
N ILE A 98 -0.13 -18.22 3.08
CA ILE A 98 0.44 -18.48 4.40
C ILE A 98 1.53 -17.46 4.68
N PRO A 99 1.40 -16.61 5.70
CA PRO A 99 2.49 -15.77 6.16
C PRO A 99 3.56 -16.64 6.82
N VAL A 100 4.82 -16.47 6.38
CA VAL A 100 5.95 -17.27 6.89
C VAL A 100 6.75 -16.48 7.92
N SER A 101 7.03 -15.22 7.62
CA SER A 101 7.81 -14.36 8.51
C SER A 101 7.48 -12.89 8.30
N ILE A 102 7.80 -12.08 9.31
CA ILE A 102 7.77 -10.63 9.23
C ILE A 102 9.15 -10.18 8.76
N GLU A 103 9.21 -9.41 7.69
CA GLU A 103 10.44 -8.83 7.16
C GLU A 103 10.73 -7.46 7.76
N GLY A 104 9.70 -6.72 8.11
CA GLY A 104 9.81 -5.41 8.72
C GLY A 104 8.46 -4.76 8.95
N GLU A 105 8.49 -3.61 9.60
CA GLU A 105 7.30 -2.82 9.88
C GLU A 105 7.57 -1.34 9.63
N MET A 106 6.51 -0.60 9.29
CA MET A 106 6.49 0.85 9.19
C MET A 106 5.26 1.36 9.92
N GLU A 107 5.47 2.23 10.88
CA GLU A 107 4.38 2.76 11.70
C GLU A 107 4.19 4.26 11.47
N PHE A 108 2.94 4.69 11.44
CA PHE A 108 2.52 6.08 11.39
C PHE A 108 1.67 6.36 12.63
N THR A 109 2.23 7.12 13.56
CA THR A 109 1.62 7.50 14.84
C THR A 109 1.11 8.94 14.82
N CYS A 110 1.67 9.74 13.92
CA CYS A 110 1.28 11.12 13.67
C CYS A 110 1.43 11.46 12.18
N THR A 111 0.95 12.61 11.77
CA THR A 111 0.98 13.03 10.36
C THR A 111 2.40 13.21 9.83
N GLN A 112 3.35 13.61 10.67
CA GLN A 112 4.76 13.79 10.29
C GLN A 112 5.43 12.48 9.89
N ASP A 113 5.02 11.36 10.47
CA ASP A 113 5.60 10.05 10.15
C ASP A 113 5.44 9.69 8.67
N TYR A 114 4.43 10.27 8.00
CA TYR A 114 4.20 10.03 6.57
C TYR A 114 5.26 10.66 5.65
N VAL A 115 6.10 11.58 6.17
CA VAL A 115 7.24 12.15 5.42
C VAL A 115 8.20 11.07 4.95
N GLN A 116 8.40 9.98 5.72
CA GLN A 116 9.26 8.86 5.36
C GLN A 116 8.90 8.15 4.04
N LEU A 117 7.70 8.44 3.49
CA LEU A 117 7.25 7.92 2.20
C LEU A 117 7.74 8.77 1.02
N ILE A 118 8.32 9.92 1.26
CA ILE A 118 8.83 10.80 0.22
C ILE A 118 10.35 10.62 0.16
N PRO A 119 10.92 10.22 -0.99
CA PRO A 119 12.36 10.13 -1.14
C PRO A 119 13.02 11.50 -0.89
N TYR A 120 14.03 11.52 -0.04
CA TYR A 120 14.73 12.75 0.34
C TYR A 120 15.49 13.42 -0.84
N ASP A 121 15.85 12.62 -1.84
CA ASP A 121 16.57 13.04 -3.04
C ASP A 121 15.62 13.49 -4.18
N LEU A 122 14.30 13.50 -3.93
CA LEU A 122 13.32 13.94 -4.92
C LEU A 122 13.39 15.48 -5.06
N PRO A 123 13.74 16.02 -6.25
CA PRO A 123 13.83 17.47 -6.46
C PRO A 123 12.48 18.15 -6.22
N GLU A 124 12.49 19.23 -5.46
CA GLU A 124 11.30 20.04 -5.17
C GLU A 124 11.26 21.35 -5.99
N PRO A 125 10.09 21.80 -6.41
CA PRO A 125 8.79 21.13 -6.29
C PRO A 125 8.62 20.00 -7.32
N PHE A 126 7.90 18.94 -6.95
CA PHE A 126 7.69 17.76 -7.78
C PHE A 126 6.21 17.50 -8.11
N THR A 127 5.98 16.73 -9.16
CA THR A 127 4.66 16.24 -9.54
C THR A 127 4.43 14.82 -9.04
N SER A 128 3.16 14.39 -8.97
CA SER A 128 2.83 12.99 -8.65
C SER A 128 3.49 11.98 -9.62
N ALA A 129 3.69 12.36 -10.88
CA ALA A 129 4.38 11.51 -11.84
C ALA A 129 5.87 11.32 -11.51
N GLN A 130 6.53 12.38 -11.02
CA GLN A 130 7.93 12.33 -10.59
C GLN A 130 8.06 11.46 -9.33
N LEU A 131 7.18 11.66 -8.33
CA LEU A 131 7.13 10.78 -7.17
C LEU A 131 6.92 9.32 -7.59
N GLY A 132 5.92 9.05 -8.45
CA GLY A 132 5.64 7.70 -8.93
C GLY A 132 6.83 7.03 -9.60
N LYS A 133 7.61 7.79 -10.39
CA LYS A 133 8.85 7.30 -11.02
C LYS A 133 9.93 7.00 -9.97
N ALA A 134 10.13 7.89 -9.00
CA ALA A 134 11.14 7.73 -7.95
C ALA A 134 10.89 6.50 -7.08
N VAL A 135 9.62 6.21 -6.74
CA VAL A 135 9.26 5.09 -5.87
C VAL A 135 8.69 3.88 -6.61
N HIS A 136 8.82 3.85 -7.93
CA HIS A 136 8.42 2.74 -8.82
C HIS A 136 6.95 2.32 -8.71
N ILE A 137 6.03 3.29 -8.58
CA ILE A 137 4.59 3.07 -8.59
C ILE A 137 3.91 3.73 -9.79
N ARG A 138 2.70 3.27 -10.13
CA ARG A 138 1.93 3.82 -11.23
C ARG A 138 1.49 5.26 -10.94
N LYS A 139 1.32 6.07 -11.98
CA LYS A 139 0.91 7.48 -11.89
C LYS A 139 -0.39 7.66 -11.10
N GLU A 140 -1.38 6.79 -11.31
CA GLU A 140 -2.66 6.83 -10.62
C GLU A 140 -2.49 6.60 -9.11
N GLN A 141 -1.65 5.64 -8.74
CA GLN A 141 -1.31 5.35 -7.36
C GLN A 141 -0.54 6.51 -6.70
N ALA A 142 0.43 7.07 -7.42
CA ALA A 142 1.15 8.26 -6.96
C ALA A 142 0.22 9.46 -6.75
N GLY A 143 -0.80 9.62 -7.60
CA GLY A 143 -1.84 10.62 -7.41
C GLY A 143 -2.61 10.45 -6.10
N ILE A 144 -2.97 9.22 -5.74
CA ILE A 144 -3.63 8.90 -4.47
C ILE A 144 -2.70 9.21 -3.28
N VAL A 145 -1.43 8.81 -3.36
CA VAL A 145 -0.41 9.10 -2.35
C VAL A 145 -0.27 10.60 -2.12
N CYS A 146 -0.05 11.36 -3.21
CA CYS A 146 0.06 12.82 -3.12
C CYS A 146 -1.21 13.49 -2.55
N ASN A 147 -2.39 12.97 -2.87
CA ASN A 147 -3.63 13.49 -2.33
C ASN A 147 -3.70 13.29 -0.80
N ILE A 148 -3.39 12.09 -0.32
CA ILE A 148 -3.38 11.80 1.12
C ILE A 148 -2.33 12.63 1.84
N LEU A 149 -1.09 12.68 1.34
CA LEU A 149 0.00 13.43 1.98
C LEU A 149 -0.29 14.94 2.01
N HIS A 150 -0.97 15.47 0.99
CA HIS A 150 -1.43 16.85 0.97
C HIS A 150 -2.54 17.09 2.02
N ASP A 151 -3.54 16.20 2.10
CA ASP A 151 -4.64 16.32 3.06
C ASP A 151 -4.14 16.18 4.51
N LEU A 152 -3.07 15.42 4.74
CA LEU A 152 -2.38 15.30 6.04
C LEU A 152 -1.50 16.50 6.39
N GLY A 153 -1.32 17.45 5.47
CA GLY A 153 -0.44 18.60 5.69
C GLY A 153 1.06 18.31 5.56
N VAL A 154 1.44 17.08 5.16
CA VAL A 154 2.84 16.69 4.94
C VAL A 154 3.43 17.39 3.71
N MET A 155 2.58 17.70 2.73
CA MET A 155 2.94 18.43 1.53
C MET A 155 1.96 19.56 1.27
N LYS A 156 2.45 20.65 0.66
CA LYS A 156 1.63 21.74 0.11
C LYS A 156 1.69 21.77 -1.40
N ARG A 157 0.64 22.31 -2.02
CA ARG A 157 0.63 22.61 -3.46
C ARG A 157 1.18 24.01 -3.68
N GLU A 158 2.21 24.15 -4.52
CA GLU A 158 2.80 25.46 -4.85
C GLU A 158 2.36 25.99 -6.21
N GLY A 159 1.75 25.16 -7.05
CA GLY A 159 1.32 25.57 -8.38
C GLY A 159 0.97 24.38 -9.27
N LYS A 160 1.03 24.60 -10.57
CA LYS A 160 0.78 23.58 -11.59
C LYS A 160 1.85 23.65 -12.69
N LYS A 161 2.18 22.48 -13.23
CA LYS A 161 2.93 22.32 -14.47
C LYS A 161 2.02 21.62 -15.49
N GLY A 162 1.41 22.41 -16.38
CA GLY A 162 0.30 21.93 -17.20
C GLY A 162 -0.89 21.54 -16.32
N ASN A 163 -1.39 20.32 -16.46
CA ASN A 163 -2.49 19.82 -15.66
C ASN A 163 -2.05 19.14 -14.32
N ALA A 164 -0.75 19.03 -14.06
CA ALA A 164 -0.24 18.40 -12.86
C ALA A 164 0.04 19.41 -11.75
N TYR A 165 -0.38 19.11 -10.52
CA TYR A 165 0.01 19.89 -9.36
C TYR A 165 1.50 19.70 -9.04
N LEU A 166 2.12 20.78 -8.59
CA LEU A 166 3.47 20.81 -8.03
C LEU A 166 3.36 20.76 -6.50
N TYR A 167 4.09 19.86 -5.89
CA TYR A 167 4.10 19.63 -4.47
C TYR A 167 5.47 19.95 -3.87
N ARG A 168 5.46 20.46 -2.64
CA ARG A 168 6.64 20.63 -1.79
C ARG A 168 6.35 20.04 -0.42
N VAL A 169 7.34 19.40 0.18
CA VAL A 169 7.28 18.93 1.57
C VAL A 169 7.21 20.13 2.50
N VAL A 170 6.37 20.03 3.52
CA VAL A 170 6.29 21.05 4.57
C VAL A 170 7.39 20.76 5.58
N GLU A 171 8.34 21.68 5.69
CA GLU A 171 9.35 21.62 6.75
C GLU A 171 8.66 21.83 8.11
N VAL A 172 8.98 21.00 9.08
CA VAL A 172 8.47 21.08 10.47
C VAL A 172 9.47 21.84 11.33
#